data_b90718af79f637832ed9f60cf2afe76d
#
_entry.id   b90718af79f637832ed9f60cf2afe76d
#
_cell.length_a   1.000
_cell.length_b   1.000
_cell.length_c   1.000
_cell.angle_alpha   90.00
_cell.angle_beta   90.00
_cell.angle_gamma   90.00
#
_symmetry.space_group_name_H-M   'P 1'
#
loop_
_entity.id
_entity.type
_entity.pdbx_description
1 polymer ?
#
loop_
_entity_poly.entity_id
_entity_poly.type
_entity_poly.pdbx_seq_one_letter_code
_entity_poly.pdbx_strand_id
1 'polypeptide(L)'
;LDAAAILAQKLEDRGIKVVLETNDFIRYRDTHGLTYNESYVVSYKYLNEALVNYGGFDMCLDLHRDSIPREASYINIDGKNYAKGMFVVGGLGKNAKTATKLSTTLTDTINAKKNGIMKGVMTREAYYNQEVAKNIVLMELGGDVNTFEEVSNSLDVIADGIHDVLTKE
;
A
#
# COMPACT_ATOMS: atom_id res chain seq x y z
N LEU A 1 2.69 9.07 -6.66
CA LEU A 1 3.61 8.39 -7.61
C LEU A 1 5.04 8.30 -7.07
N ASP A 2 5.59 9.36 -6.49
CA ASP A 2 7.00 9.36 -6.04
C ASP A 2 7.28 8.30 -4.98
N ALA A 3 6.43 8.17 -3.97
CA ALA A 3 6.57 7.15 -2.93
C ALA A 3 6.47 5.72 -3.50
N ALA A 4 5.55 5.49 -4.43
CA ALA A 4 5.39 4.19 -5.08
C ALA A 4 6.61 3.85 -5.98
N ALA A 5 7.15 4.82 -6.70
CA ALA A 5 8.36 4.63 -7.51
C ALA A 5 9.59 4.32 -6.66
N ILE A 6 9.73 5.01 -5.51
CA ILE A 6 10.81 4.72 -4.55
C ILE A 6 10.66 3.31 -3.97
N LEU A 7 9.44 2.93 -3.55
CA LEU A 7 9.19 1.59 -3.03
C LEU A 7 9.48 0.52 -4.09
N ALA A 8 9.06 0.75 -5.34
CA ALA A 8 9.33 -0.14 -6.45
C ALA A 8 10.85 -0.37 -6.62
N GLN A 9 11.63 0.71 -6.69
CA GLN A 9 13.09 0.61 -6.81
C GLN A 9 13.72 -0.15 -5.62
N LYS A 10 13.27 0.15 -4.38
CA LYS A 10 13.77 -0.53 -3.19
C LYS A 10 13.46 -2.04 -3.17
N LEU A 11 12.32 -2.44 -3.71
CA LEU A 11 11.95 -3.85 -3.86
C LEU A 11 12.76 -4.53 -4.98
N GLU A 12 12.98 -3.84 -6.11
CA GLU A 12 13.82 -4.33 -7.19
C GLU A 12 15.28 -4.52 -6.75
N ASP A 13 15.82 -3.59 -5.96
CA ASP A 13 17.16 -3.71 -5.34
C ASP A 13 17.29 -4.93 -4.42
N ARG A 14 16.15 -5.48 -3.95
CA ARG A 14 16.06 -6.71 -3.14
C ARG A 14 15.70 -7.96 -3.96
N GLY A 15 15.67 -7.84 -5.29
CA GLY A 15 15.38 -8.94 -6.20
C GLY A 15 13.90 -9.27 -6.41
N ILE A 16 12.98 -8.44 -5.90
CA ILE A 16 11.55 -8.56 -6.18
C ILE A 16 11.25 -7.92 -7.54
N LYS A 17 10.59 -8.64 -8.41
CA LYS A 17 10.09 -8.06 -9.67
C LYS A 17 8.88 -7.19 -9.40
N VAL A 18 8.91 -5.94 -9.85
CA VAL A 18 7.84 -4.97 -9.61
C VAL A 18 7.21 -4.51 -10.93
N VAL A 19 5.90 -4.38 -10.93
CA VAL A 19 5.15 -3.67 -11.97
C VAL A 19 4.58 -2.42 -11.31
N LEU A 20 5.09 -1.26 -11.67
CA LEU A 20 4.61 0.03 -11.18
C LEU A 20 3.50 0.53 -12.11
N GLU A 21 2.30 0.75 -11.55
CA GLU A 21 1.21 1.40 -12.27
C GLU A 21 1.51 2.90 -12.43
N THR A 22 1.55 3.38 -13.66
CA THR A 22 1.90 4.77 -14.01
C THR A 22 0.81 5.52 -14.76
N ASN A 23 -0.35 4.90 -15.01
CA ASN A 23 -1.46 5.56 -15.67
C ASN A 23 -1.98 6.74 -14.84
N ASP A 24 -2.38 7.79 -15.52
CA ASP A 24 -2.97 8.98 -14.90
C ASP A 24 -4.47 8.74 -14.63
N PHE A 25 -4.77 8.29 -13.41
CA PHE A 25 -6.14 8.00 -12.97
C PHE A 25 -7.03 9.24 -12.95
N ILE A 26 -6.46 10.40 -12.62
CA ILE A 26 -7.20 11.67 -12.59
C ILE A 26 -7.61 12.04 -14.01
N ARG A 27 -6.66 12.02 -14.93
CA ARG A 27 -6.94 12.31 -16.34
C ARG A 27 -7.96 11.33 -16.93
N TYR A 28 -7.81 10.03 -16.63
CA TYR A 28 -8.79 9.03 -17.09
C TYR A 28 -10.19 9.34 -16.54
N ARG A 29 -10.32 9.56 -15.24
CA ARG A 29 -11.57 9.91 -14.57
C ARG A 29 -12.21 11.14 -15.23
N ASP A 30 -11.45 12.22 -15.37
CA ASP A 30 -11.95 13.50 -15.89
C ASP A 30 -12.37 13.39 -17.36
N THR A 31 -11.61 12.68 -18.20
CA THR A 31 -11.94 12.49 -19.63
C THR A 31 -13.14 11.58 -19.87
N HIS A 32 -13.51 10.74 -18.87
CA HIS A 32 -14.66 9.84 -18.95
C HIS A 32 -15.86 10.34 -18.15
N GLY A 33 -15.80 11.56 -17.60
CA GLY A 33 -16.91 12.17 -16.85
C GLY A 33 -17.20 11.46 -15.52
N LEU A 34 -16.24 10.76 -14.96
CA LEU A 34 -16.38 10.07 -13.67
C LEU A 34 -16.15 11.03 -12.52
N THR A 35 -16.91 10.86 -11.44
CA THR A 35 -16.78 11.63 -10.20
C THR A 35 -15.63 11.11 -9.33
N TYR A 36 -15.26 11.88 -8.28
CA TYR A 36 -14.28 11.43 -7.28
C TYR A 36 -14.70 10.11 -6.61
N ASN A 37 -16.00 9.94 -6.33
CA ASN A 37 -16.50 8.71 -5.70
C ASN A 37 -16.37 7.47 -6.59
N GLU A 38 -16.16 7.67 -7.89
CA GLU A 38 -15.94 6.60 -8.88
C GLU A 38 -14.45 6.31 -9.13
N SER A 39 -13.54 6.85 -8.32
CA SER A 39 -12.09 6.61 -8.46
C SER A 39 -11.74 5.12 -8.40
N TYR A 40 -12.48 4.31 -7.63
CA TYR A 40 -12.28 2.86 -7.58
C TYR A 40 -12.67 2.14 -8.87
N VAL A 41 -13.53 2.72 -9.72
CA VAL A 41 -13.81 2.18 -11.07
C VAL A 41 -12.56 2.27 -11.94
N VAL A 42 -11.82 3.37 -11.82
CA VAL A 42 -10.58 3.60 -12.57
C VAL A 42 -9.47 2.66 -12.10
N SER A 43 -9.25 2.56 -10.79
CA SER A 43 -8.24 1.64 -10.24
C SER A 43 -8.58 0.17 -10.51
N TYR A 44 -9.86 -0.21 -10.47
CA TYR A 44 -10.32 -1.55 -10.88
C TYR A 44 -9.93 -1.88 -12.32
N LYS A 45 -10.17 -0.94 -13.25
CA LYS A 45 -9.81 -1.11 -14.67
C LYS A 45 -8.34 -1.45 -14.83
N TYR A 46 -7.46 -0.60 -14.33
CA TYR A 46 -6.01 -0.78 -14.49
C TYR A 46 -5.46 -2.00 -13.73
N LEU A 47 -5.98 -2.26 -12.53
CA LEU A 47 -5.64 -3.47 -11.78
C LEU A 47 -6.00 -4.73 -12.56
N ASN A 48 -7.21 -4.79 -13.11
CA ASN A 48 -7.66 -5.95 -13.87
C ASN A 48 -6.88 -6.15 -15.16
N GLU A 49 -6.55 -5.06 -15.87
CA GLU A 49 -5.68 -5.10 -17.04
C GLU A 49 -4.28 -5.63 -16.69
N ALA A 50 -3.69 -5.17 -15.59
CA ALA A 50 -2.40 -5.67 -15.12
C ALA A 50 -2.46 -7.15 -14.75
N LEU A 51 -3.48 -7.59 -14.02
CA LEU A 51 -3.67 -9.01 -13.68
C LEU A 51 -3.78 -9.91 -14.92
N VAL A 52 -4.50 -9.45 -15.96
CA VAL A 52 -4.62 -10.18 -17.23
C VAL A 52 -3.29 -10.21 -17.98
N ASN A 53 -2.61 -9.07 -18.10
CA ASN A 53 -1.39 -8.93 -18.90
C ASN A 53 -0.20 -9.69 -18.31
N TYR A 54 -0.13 -9.79 -16.98
CA TYR A 54 0.99 -10.43 -16.28
C TYR A 54 0.65 -11.83 -15.72
N GLY A 55 -0.60 -12.27 -15.83
CA GLY A 55 -1.04 -13.59 -15.34
C GLY A 55 -1.20 -13.65 -13.80
N GLY A 56 -1.22 -12.49 -13.15
CA GLY A 56 -1.32 -12.36 -11.68
C GLY A 56 -0.03 -11.89 -11.04
N PHE A 57 -0.10 -11.65 -9.72
CA PHE A 57 1.01 -11.18 -8.89
C PHE A 57 1.02 -11.93 -7.56
N ASP A 58 2.17 -12.07 -6.92
CA ASP A 58 2.29 -12.59 -5.55
C ASP A 58 1.67 -11.62 -4.54
N MET A 59 1.74 -10.32 -4.80
CA MET A 59 1.07 -9.26 -4.04
C MET A 59 0.75 -8.06 -4.93
N CYS A 60 -0.41 -7.43 -4.69
CA CYS A 60 -0.74 -6.12 -5.22
C CYS A 60 -0.85 -5.14 -4.05
N LEU A 61 -0.11 -4.05 -4.10
CA LEU A 61 -0.13 -2.99 -3.10
C LEU A 61 -0.79 -1.73 -3.66
N ASP A 62 -1.93 -1.35 -3.08
CA ASP A 62 -2.57 -0.06 -3.30
C ASP A 62 -2.01 0.93 -2.25
N LEU A 63 -1.12 1.83 -2.70
CA LEU A 63 -0.41 2.75 -1.80
C LEU A 63 -1.10 4.11 -1.78
N HIS A 64 -1.61 4.45 -0.61
CA HIS A 64 -2.32 5.69 -0.32
C HIS A 64 -1.58 6.58 0.68
N ARG A 65 -2.08 7.79 0.82
CA ARG A 65 -1.71 8.76 1.84
C ARG A 65 -2.96 9.16 2.62
N ASP A 66 -2.91 9.03 3.94
CA ASP A 66 -4.01 9.35 4.84
C ASP A 66 -4.20 10.88 5.01
N SER A 67 -5.35 11.30 5.48
CA SER A 67 -5.63 12.68 5.89
C SER A 67 -5.83 12.71 7.41
N ILE A 68 -4.71 12.72 8.14
CA ILE A 68 -4.65 12.65 9.60
C ILE A 68 -3.74 13.74 10.18
N PRO A 69 -3.94 14.13 11.45
CA PRO A 69 -3.09 15.09 12.12
C PRO A 69 -1.62 14.66 12.17
N ARG A 70 -0.73 15.65 12.21
CA ARG A 70 0.73 15.47 12.23
C ARG A 70 1.18 14.45 13.28
N GLU A 71 0.70 14.59 14.52
CA GLU A 71 1.09 13.74 15.66
C GLU A 71 0.69 12.28 15.51
N ALA A 72 -0.31 11.99 14.68
CA ALA A 72 -0.74 10.63 14.36
C ALA A 72 -0.03 10.03 13.14
N SER A 73 0.66 10.87 12.35
CA SER A 73 1.20 10.51 11.03
C SER A 73 2.68 10.11 11.06
N TYR A 74 3.43 10.37 12.13
CA TYR A 74 4.86 10.05 12.22
C TYR A 74 5.26 9.46 13.56
N ILE A 75 6.47 8.94 13.62
CA ILE A 75 7.14 8.48 14.84
C ILE A 75 8.62 8.85 14.76
N ASN A 76 9.20 9.31 15.89
CA ASN A 76 10.64 9.45 16.02
C ASN A 76 11.23 8.19 16.67
N ILE A 77 12.19 7.58 16.01
CA ILE A 77 12.92 6.42 16.54
C ILE A 77 14.42 6.73 16.40
N ASP A 78 15.13 6.75 17.51
CA ASP A 78 16.58 6.99 17.57
C ASP A 78 16.99 8.31 16.87
N GLY A 79 16.20 9.36 17.03
CA GLY A 79 16.45 10.67 16.43
C GLY A 79 16.05 10.81 14.95
N LYS A 80 15.55 9.76 14.33
CA LYS A 80 15.09 9.76 12.94
C LYS A 80 13.57 9.68 12.86
N ASN A 81 12.98 10.53 12.03
CA ASN A 81 11.53 10.54 11.82
C ASN A 81 11.11 9.57 10.72
N TYR A 82 10.02 8.87 10.96
CA TYR A 82 9.40 7.91 10.05
C TYR A 82 7.92 8.24 9.88
N ALA A 83 7.40 8.18 8.66
CA ALA A 83 5.96 8.19 8.43
C ALA A 83 5.35 6.88 8.94
N LYS A 84 4.21 6.96 9.65
CA LYS A 84 3.51 5.77 10.13
C LYS A 84 2.63 5.18 9.05
N GLY A 85 2.68 3.86 8.90
CA GLY A 85 1.82 3.11 8.00
C GLY A 85 0.63 2.46 8.70
N MET A 86 -0.40 2.14 7.94
CA MET A 86 -1.56 1.36 8.38
C MET A 86 -2.12 0.59 7.20
N PHE A 87 -2.40 -0.69 7.37
CA PHE A 87 -3.16 -1.42 6.36
C PHE A 87 -4.67 -1.24 6.57
N VAL A 88 -5.40 -1.14 5.46
CA VAL A 88 -6.86 -1.02 5.46
C VAL A 88 -7.47 -2.19 4.69
N VAL A 89 -8.43 -2.86 5.32
CA VAL A 89 -9.13 -4.02 4.75
C VAL A 89 -10.58 -3.68 4.48
N GLY A 90 -11.03 -3.99 3.26
CA GLY A 90 -12.43 -3.92 2.85
C GLY A 90 -13.21 -5.13 3.38
N GLY A 91 -13.94 -4.93 4.48
CA GLY A 91 -14.65 -6.01 5.19
C GLY A 91 -15.83 -6.61 4.43
N LEU A 92 -16.32 -5.93 3.39
CA LEU A 92 -17.43 -6.44 2.55
C LEU A 92 -16.97 -7.39 1.45
N GLY A 93 -15.66 -7.44 1.15
CA GLY A 93 -15.12 -8.25 0.09
C GLY A 93 -15.01 -9.74 0.45
N LYS A 94 -15.23 -10.62 -0.53
CA LYS A 94 -15.07 -12.08 -0.37
C LYS A 94 -13.67 -12.50 0.11
N ASN A 95 -12.67 -11.66 -0.13
CA ASN A 95 -11.27 -11.89 0.24
C ASN A 95 -10.87 -11.22 1.57
N ALA A 96 -11.79 -10.59 2.31
CA ALA A 96 -11.51 -9.83 3.54
C ALA A 96 -10.65 -10.61 4.55
N LYS A 97 -10.96 -11.88 4.77
CA LYS A 97 -10.20 -12.75 5.69
C LYS A 97 -8.74 -12.94 5.23
N THR A 98 -8.52 -13.15 3.94
CA THR A 98 -7.18 -13.34 3.36
C THR A 98 -6.40 -12.03 3.36
N ALA A 99 -7.04 -10.91 2.99
CA ALA A 99 -6.44 -9.58 3.05
C ALA A 99 -6.06 -9.21 4.50
N THR A 100 -6.91 -9.49 5.49
CA THR A 100 -6.59 -9.29 6.91
C THR A 100 -5.36 -10.09 7.31
N LYS A 101 -5.29 -11.38 6.96
CA LYS A 101 -4.15 -12.24 7.30
C LYS A 101 -2.85 -11.69 6.71
N LEU A 102 -2.84 -11.35 5.41
CA LEU A 102 -1.67 -10.81 4.73
C LEU A 102 -1.25 -9.46 5.34
N SER A 103 -2.19 -8.54 5.55
CA SER A 103 -1.95 -7.24 6.16
C SER A 103 -1.40 -7.35 7.58
N THR A 104 -1.89 -8.30 8.39
CA THR A 104 -1.37 -8.57 9.74
C THR A 104 0.05 -9.11 9.68
N THR A 105 0.31 -10.09 8.80
CA THR A 105 1.66 -10.64 8.62
C THR A 105 2.66 -9.56 8.20
N LEU A 106 2.29 -8.68 7.26
CA LEU A 106 3.11 -7.55 6.85
C LEU A 106 3.34 -6.56 8.00
N THR A 107 2.29 -6.21 8.74
CA THR A 107 2.38 -5.33 9.91
C THR A 107 3.37 -5.86 10.95
N ASP A 108 3.24 -7.11 11.32
CA ASP A 108 4.09 -7.76 12.33
C ASP A 108 5.54 -7.86 11.85
N THR A 109 5.74 -8.23 10.58
CA THR A 109 7.08 -8.34 9.98
C THR A 109 7.78 -6.98 9.89
N ILE A 110 7.08 -5.93 9.48
CA ILE A 110 7.63 -4.57 9.41
C ILE A 110 7.96 -4.05 10.81
N ASN A 111 7.05 -4.22 11.78
CA ASN A 111 7.26 -3.79 13.16
C ASN A 111 8.36 -4.59 13.88
N ALA A 112 8.60 -5.84 13.49
CA ALA A 112 9.73 -6.61 13.99
C ALA A 112 11.09 -6.02 13.55
N LYS A 113 11.14 -5.35 12.39
CA LYS A 113 12.34 -4.65 11.92
C LYS A 113 12.52 -3.29 12.61
N LYS A 114 11.43 -2.54 12.75
CA LYS A 114 11.42 -1.24 13.43
C LYS A 114 10.05 -0.99 14.07
N ASN A 115 10.00 -1.17 15.38
CA ASN A 115 8.77 -1.14 16.15
C ASN A 115 8.07 0.23 16.09
N GLY A 116 6.76 0.21 15.82
CA GLY A 116 5.88 1.37 15.83
C GLY A 116 5.74 2.10 14.50
N ILE A 117 6.41 1.65 13.43
CA ILE A 117 6.20 2.19 12.07
C ILE A 117 4.79 1.86 11.58
N MET A 118 4.33 0.63 11.80
CA MET A 118 2.95 0.25 11.42
C MET A 118 2.01 0.38 12.61
N LYS A 119 0.91 1.12 12.42
CA LYS A 119 -0.17 1.30 13.42
C LYS A 119 -1.03 0.05 13.61
N GLY A 120 -1.05 -0.84 12.62
CA GLY A 120 -1.86 -2.04 12.63
C GLY A 120 -2.71 -2.20 11.37
N VAL A 121 -3.80 -2.96 11.50
CA VAL A 121 -4.75 -3.23 10.41
C VAL A 121 -6.13 -2.71 10.82
N MET A 122 -6.75 -1.92 9.93
CA MET A 122 -8.10 -1.38 10.12
C MET A 122 -9.05 -2.01 9.12
N THR A 123 -10.20 -2.47 9.59
CA THR A 123 -11.28 -2.96 8.71
C THR A 123 -12.34 -1.88 8.53
N ARG A 124 -12.79 -1.68 7.29
CA ARG A 124 -13.86 -0.75 6.92
C ARG A 124 -14.98 -1.48 6.19
N GLU A 125 -16.20 -0.98 6.28
CA GLU A 125 -17.35 -1.45 5.50
C GLU A 125 -17.24 -0.96 4.04
N ALA A 126 -16.31 -1.54 3.30
CA ALA A 126 -15.98 -1.19 1.92
C ALA A 126 -15.38 -2.40 1.19
N TYR A 127 -15.11 -2.26 -0.10
CA TYR A 127 -14.48 -3.30 -0.95
C TYR A 127 -13.02 -3.00 -1.27
N TYR A 128 -12.70 -1.77 -1.65
CA TYR A 128 -11.35 -1.31 -2.03
C TYR A 128 -10.70 -2.13 -3.15
N ASN A 129 -11.50 -2.71 -4.06
CA ASN A 129 -11.05 -3.65 -5.10
C ASN A 129 -10.30 -4.89 -4.58
N GLN A 130 -10.30 -5.14 -3.25
CA GLN A 130 -9.64 -6.30 -2.65
C GLN A 130 -10.35 -7.62 -2.94
N GLU A 131 -11.58 -7.58 -3.44
CA GLU A 131 -12.31 -8.74 -3.91
C GLU A 131 -11.82 -9.28 -5.26
N VAL A 132 -11.03 -8.49 -6.02
CA VAL A 132 -10.53 -8.85 -7.35
C VAL A 132 -9.53 -10.00 -7.28
N ALA A 133 -8.57 -9.95 -6.34
CA ALA A 133 -7.62 -11.03 -6.09
C ALA A 133 -7.35 -11.19 -4.58
N LYS A 134 -6.85 -12.37 -4.17
CA LYS A 134 -6.68 -12.71 -2.75
C LYS A 134 -5.53 -11.98 -2.04
N ASN A 135 -4.62 -11.42 -2.80
CA ASN A 135 -3.33 -10.88 -2.35
C ASN A 135 -3.21 -9.38 -2.59
N ILE A 136 -4.34 -8.68 -2.58
CA ILE A 136 -4.41 -7.22 -2.66
C ILE A 136 -4.45 -6.66 -1.25
N VAL A 137 -3.56 -5.72 -0.96
CA VAL A 137 -3.50 -4.95 0.28
C VAL A 137 -3.52 -3.45 -0.03
N LEU A 138 -4.22 -2.68 0.80
CA LEU A 138 -4.20 -1.22 0.77
C LEU A 138 -3.40 -0.73 1.98
N MET A 139 -2.42 0.13 1.73
CA MET A 139 -1.62 0.74 2.78
C MET A 139 -1.73 2.27 2.73
N GLU A 140 -2.15 2.85 3.83
CA GLU A 140 -1.99 4.27 4.10
C GLU A 140 -0.59 4.50 4.66
N LEU A 141 0.21 5.36 4.03
CA LEU A 141 1.56 5.69 4.48
C LEU A 141 1.70 7.19 4.74
N GLY A 142 1.78 7.53 6.02
CA GLY A 142 1.81 8.91 6.48
C GLY A 142 0.50 9.65 6.21
N GLY A 143 0.57 10.97 6.26
CA GLY A 143 -0.53 11.89 5.97
C GLY A 143 -0.05 13.08 5.13
N ASP A 144 -0.96 14.00 4.85
CA ASP A 144 -0.72 15.20 4.03
C ASP A 144 0.44 16.07 4.54
N VAL A 145 0.74 15.96 5.82
CA VAL A 145 1.71 16.80 6.55
C VAL A 145 3.07 16.14 6.75
N ASN A 146 3.26 14.91 6.24
CA ASN A 146 4.56 14.25 6.32
C ASN A 146 5.54 14.84 5.29
N THR A 147 6.80 14.91 5.70
CA THR A 147 7.88 15.25 4.78
C THR A 147 8.22 14.05 3.88
N PHE A 148 8.80 14.35 2.72
CA PHE A 148 9.29 13.31 1.82
C PHE A 148 10.35 12.42 2.49
N GLU A 149 11.21 13.00 3.33
CA GLU A 149 12.22 12.27 4.09
C GLU A 149 11.59 11.24 5.03
N GLU A 150 10.56 11.61 5.78
CA GLU A 150 9.85 10.69 6.68
C GLU A 150 9.24 9.51 5.94
N VAL A 151 8.63 9.77 4.79
CA VAL A 151 8.07 8.72 3.92
C VAL A 151 9.20 7.83 3.39
N SER A 152 10.26 8.41 2.85
CA SER A 152 11.40 7.66 2.31
C SER A 152 12.08 6.77 3.36
N ASN A 153 12.20 7.27 4.59
CA ASN A 153 12.74 6.50 5.71
C ASN A 153 11.90 5.26 6.04
N SER A 154 10.57 5.39 5.96
CA SER A 154 9.67 4.26 6.21
C SER A 154 9.68 3.26 5.07
N LEU A 155 9.82 3.73 3.82
CA LEU A 155 9.83 2.85 2.65
C LEU A 155 10.99 1.84 2.65
N ASP A 156 12.14 2.17 3.25
CA ASP A 156 13.23 1.20 3.43
C ASP A 156 12.80 0.03 4.31
N VAL A 157 12.22 0.33 5.46
CA VAL A 157 11.78 -0.69 6.43
C VAL A 157 10.60 -1.50 5.87
N ILE A 158 9.70 -0.83 5.16
CA ILE A 158 8.54 -1.46 4.50
C ILE A 158 9.03 -2.42 3.40
N ALA A 159 9.99 -2.00 2.57
CA ALA A 159 10.56 -2.85 1.53
C ALA A 159 11.21 -4.11 2.09
N ASP A 160 11.96 -3.98 3.22
CA ASP A 160 12.52 -5.15 3.93
C ASP A 160 11.42 -6.09 4.43
N GLY A 161 10.34 -5.54 4.98
CA GLY A 161 9.22 -6.33 5.47
C GLY A 161 8.46 -7.05 4.34
N ILE A 162 8.21 -6.38 3.23
CA ILE A 162 7.57 -6.98 2.05
C ILE A 162 8.46 -8.08 1.47
N HIS A 163 9.76 -7.81 1.31
CA HIS A 163 10.70 -8.81 0.84
C HIS A 163 10.66 -10.08 1.70
N ASP A 164 10.74 -9.93 3.02
CA ASP A 164 10.72 -11.08 3.93
C ASP A 164 9.40 -11.88 3.84
N VAL A 165 8.26 -11.21 3.65
CA VAL A 165 6.96 -11.90 3.53
C VAL A 165 6.85 -12.65 2.21
N LEU A 166 7.38 -12.09 1.12
CA LEU A 166 7.29 -12.69 -0.22
C LEU A 166 8.35 -13.79 -0.47
N THR A 167 9.46 -13.80 0.28
CA THR A 167 10.57 -14.74 0.06
C THR A 167 10.68 -15.82 1.14
N LYS A 168 9.90 -15.74 2.22
CA LYS A 168 9.82 -16.84 3.19
C LYS A 168 9.06 -18.02 2.57
N GLU A 169 9.78 -19.14 2.40
CA GLU A 169 9.21 -20.45 2.11
C GLU A 169 8.38 -20.98 3.30
#